data_78220aa6549853354075191d1799e6a5
#
_entry.id   78220aa6549853354075191d1799e6a5
#
_cell.length_a   1.000
_cell.length_b   1.000
_cell.length_c   1.000
_cell.angle_alpha   90.00
_cell.angle_beta   90.00
_cell.angle_gamma   90.00
#
_symmetry.space_group_name_H-M   'P 1'
#
loop_
_entity.id
_entity.type
_entity.pdbx_description
1 polymer ?
#
loop_
_entity_poly.entity_id
_entity_poly.type
_entity_poly.pdbx_seq_one_letter_code
_entity_poly.pdbx_strand_id
1 'polypeptide(L)'
;MISLIKKIVIFFSLISMGLLISVISILWIYSNKLPDYKYLKSYKPSVSSKLYAGDGILVSDFSAEKRIFIPYDSIPKVVIDSFLSAEDKNFFKHPGVDAKGVIRAVINNISNILSSKRLEGASTITQQVAKNFLLTNEVSLNRKIKEAILAFRIERALSKERIL
;
A
#
# COMPACT_ATOMS: atom_id res chain seq x y z
N MET A 1 -13.08 44.65 -17.30
CA MET A 1 -12.95 43.21 -17.62
C MET A 1 -11.57 42.65 -17.25
N ILE A 2 -10.47 43.17 -17.76
CA ILE A 2 -9.10 42.72 -17.47
C ILE A 2 -8.75 42.75 -15.96
N SER A 3 -9.18 43.79 -15.22
CA SER A 3 -8.98 43.92 -13.78
C SER A 3 -9.69 42.82 -12.97
N LEU A 4 -10.87 42.40 -13.37
CA LEU A 4 -11.65 41.34 -12.73
C LEU A 4 -10.97 39.97 -12.95
N ILE A 5 -10.53 39.69 -14.19
CA ILE A 5 -9.81 38.47 -14.54
C ILE A 5 -8.51 38.34 -13.71
N LYS A 6 -7.73 39.43 -13.60
CA LYS A 6 -6.53 39.44 -12.75
C LYS A 6 -6.83 39.10 -11.29
N LYS A 7 -7.88 39.65 -10.71
CA LYS A 7 -8.30 39.35 -9.32
C LYS A 7 -8.70 37.89 -9.16
N ILE A 8 -9.44 37.31 -10.11
CA ILE A 8 -9.82 35.90 -10.12
C ILE A 8 -8.58 35.00 -10.19
N VAL A 9 -7.64 35.28 -11.09
CA VAL A 9 -6.40 34.51 -11.24
C VAL A 9 -5.57 34.55 -9.95
N ILE A 10 -5.42 35.74 -9.35
CA ILE A 10 -4.69 35.89 -8.07
C ILE A 10 -5.41 35.09 -6.97
N PHE A 11 -6.72 35.16 -6.87
CA PHE A 11 -7.49 34.41 -5.88
C PHE A 11 -7.29 32.90 -5.99
N PHE A 12 -7.40 32.34 -7.21
CA PHE A 12 -7.16 30.91 -7.43
C PHE A 12 -5.70 30.52 -7.19
N SER A 13 -4.73 31.39 -7.55
CA SER A 13 -3.31 31.17 -7.26
C SER A 13 -3.04 31.10 -5.77
N LEU A 14 -3.63 31.99 -4.97
CA LEU A 14 -3.47 31.98 -3.51
C LEU A 14 -4.08 30.72 -2.88
N ILE A 15 -5.25 30.28 -3.34
CA ILE A 15 -5.89 29.05 -2.89
C ILE A 15 -5.01 27.84 -3.24
N SER A 16 -4.50 27.78 -4.47
CA SER A 16 -3.62 26.70 -4.92
C SER A 16 -2.32 26.65 -4.10
N MET A 17 -1.72 27.81 -3.82
CA MET A 17 -0.53 27.92 -2.99
C MET A 17 -0.80 27.48 -1.54
N GLY A 18 -1.90 27.89 -0.95
CA GLY A 18 -2.32 27.47 0.40
C GLY A 18 -2.53 25.96 0.49
N LEU A 19 -3.17 25.36 -0.52
CA LEU A 19 -3.38 23.93 -0.62
C LEU A 19 -2.05 23.18 -0.75
N LEU A 20 -1.12 23.69 -1.56
CA LEU A 20 0.20 23.08 -1.74
C LEU A 20 1.00 23.12 -0.41
N ILE A 21 1.02 24.25 0.28
CA ILE A 21 1.68 24.38 1.59
C ILE A 21 1.07 23.41 2.60
N SER A 22 -0.26 23.28 2.63
CA SER A 22 -0.95 22.34 3.50
C SER A 22 -0.54 20.89 3.24
N VAL A 23 -0.51 20.48 1.97
CA VAL A 23 -0.05 19.13 1.58
C VAL A 23 1.40 18.90 1.99
N ILE A 24 2.31 19.85 1.73
CA ILE A 24 3.72 19.73 2.12
C ILE A 24 3.85 19.61 3.63
N SER A 25 3.12 20.42 4.40
CA SER A 25 3.14 20.40 5.87
C SER A 25 2.65 19.04 6.41
N ILE A 26 1.57 18.52 5.86
CA ILE A 26 1.05 17.18 6.22
C ILE A 26 2.12 16.12 5.92
N LEU A 27 2.68 16.11 4.73
CA LEU A 27 3.72 15.15 4.35
C LEU A 27 4.94 15.24 5.26
N TRP A 28 5.36 16.46 5.64
CA TRP A 28 6.50 16.67 6.53
C TRP A 28 6.23 16.15 7.95
N ILE A 29 5.07 16.48 8.54
CA ILE A 29 4.67 16.05 9.89
C ILE A 29 4.61 14.51 9.98
N TYR A 30 3.97 13.87 9.00
CA TYR A 30 3.82 12.43 8.99
C TYR A 30 5.13 11.70 8.63
N SER A 31 5.95 12.28 7.75
CA SER A 31 7.21 11.71 7.28
C SER A 31 8.21 11.43 8.42
N ASN A 32 8.26 12.31 9.43
CA ASN A 32 9.20 12.21 10.55
C ASN A 32 8.84 11.13 11.58
N LYS A 33 7.62 10.64 11.57
CA LYS A 33 7.11 9.63 12.53
C LYS A 33 6.89 8.26 11.90
N LEU A 34 7.45 8.02 10.70
CA LEU A 34 7.29 6.74 10.03
C LEU A 34 8.32 5.72 10.50
N PRO A 35 7.92 4.45 10.62
CA PRO A 35 8.86 3.36 10.87
C PRO A 35 9.87 3.19 9.72
N ASP A 36 11.01 2.58 10.01
CA ASP A 36 12.04 2.32 9.01
C ASP A 36 11.60 1.18 8.07
N TYR A 37 11.37 1.53 6.82
CA TYR A 37 11.02 0.58 5.76
C TYR A 37 12.22 -0.22 5.24
N LYS A 38 13.47 0.17 5.59
CA LYS A 38 14.68 -0.54 5.17
C LYS A 38 14.72 -1.97 5.69
N TYR A 39 14.07 -2.23 6.82
CA TYR A 39 13.87 -3.57 7.35
C TYR A 39 13.30 -4.54 6.30
N LEU A 40 12.41 -4.08 5.41
CA LEU A 40 11.81 -4.92 4.36
C LEU A 40 12.84 -5.45 3.35
N LYS A 41 13.98 -4.77 3.17
CA LYS A 41 15.06 -5.26 2.27
C LYS A 41 15.69 -6.55 2.78
N SER A 42 15.84 -6.68 4.09
CA SER A 42 16.44 -7.84 4.76
C SER A 42 15.40 -8.80 5.33
N TYR A 43 14.11 -8.51 5.14
CA TYR A 43 13.07 -9.37 5.66
C TYR A 43 13.16 -10.78 5.07
N LYS A 44 13.22 -11.75 5.97
CA LYS A 44 13.12 -13.18 5.65
C LYS A 44 11.85 -13.71 6.31
N PRO A 45 10.95 -14.34 5.55
CA PRO A 45 9.75 -14.96 6.12
C PRO A 45 10.13 -15.97 7.19
N SER A 46 9.33 -16.04 8.25
CA SER A 46 9.48 -17.07 9.26
C SER A 46 9.24 -18.43 8.62
N VAL A 47 10.20 -19.32 8.77
CA VAL A 47 10.11 -20.70 8.32
C VAL A 47 9.82 -21.61 9.50
N SER A 48 9.13 -22.74 9.24
CA SER A 48 8.90 -23.75 10.28
C SER A 48 10.18 -24.47 10.65
N SER A 49 10.42 -24.64 11.96
CA SER A 49 11.48 -25.50 12.46
C SER A 49 10.95 -26.93 12.55
N LYS A 50 11.55 -27.85 11.81
CA LYS A 50 11.17 -29.27 11.77
C LYS A 50 12.30 -30.11 12.32
N LEU A 51 11.93 -31.06 13.17
CA LEU A 51 12.82 -32.05 13.70
C LEU A 51 12.62 -33.39 12.98
N TYR A 52 13.70 -33.95 12.47
CA TYR A 52 13.68 -35.26 11.80
C TYR A 52 14.48 -36.27 12.61
N ALA A 53 14.06 -37.52 12.63
CA ALA A 53 14.83 -38.64 13.12
C ALA A 53 16.00 -39.01 12.18
N GLY A 54 16.92 -39.85 12.62
CA GLY A 54 18.08 -40.26 11.82
C GLY A 54 17.74 -41.02 10.53
N ASP A 55 16.53 -41.56 10.44
CA ASP A 55 15.96 -42.22 9.26
C ASP A 55 15.18 -41.25 8.32
N GLY A 56 15.17 -39.95 8.63
CA GLY A 56 14.49 -38.94 7.84
C GLY A 56 12.99 -38.79 8.13
N ILE A 57 12.43 -39.51 9.10
CA ILE A 57 11.04 -39.38 9.51
C ILE A 57 10.85 -38.06 10.29
N LEU A 58 9.82 -37.30 9.95
CA LEU A 58 9.46 -36.08 10.68
C LEU A 58 8.96 -36.44 12.07
N VAL A 59 9.72 -36.05 13.11
CA VAL A 59 9.39 -36.30 14.52
C VAL A 59 8.48 -35.19 15.07
N SER A 60 8.78 -33.93 14.76
CA SER A 60 8.02 -32.79 15.28
C SER A 60 8.14 -31.58 14.38
N ASP A 61 7.08 -30.76 14.36
CA ASP A 61 7.03 -29.45 13.70
C ASP A 61 6.75 -28.38 14.75
N PHE A 62 7.73 -27.53 15.02
CA PHE A 62 7.69 -26.45 16.03
C PHE A 62 7.23 -25.11 15.46
N SER A 63 6.56 -25.11 14.34
CA SER A 63 6.05 -23.89 13.74
C SER A 63 4.75 -23.42 14.39
N ALA A 64 4.69 -22.15 14.77
CA ALA A 64 3.43 -21.51 15.19
C ALA A 64 2.41 -21.47 14.04
N GLU A 65 2.90 -21.37 12.79
CA GLU A 65 2.11 -21.42 11.57
C GLU A 65 2.86 -22.27 10.52
N LYS A 66 2.13 -23.17 9.88
CA LYS A 66 2.69 -24.03 8.81
C LYS A 66 2.83 -23.21 7.52
N ARG A 67 3.95 -22.53 7.37
CA ARG A 67 4.27 -21.72 6.19
C ARG A 67 5.36 -22.38 5.36
N ILE A 68 5.16 -22.40 4.05
CA ILE A 68 6.16 -22.76 3.06
C ILE A 68 6.45 -21.52 2.24
N PHE A 69 7.68 -21.03 2.28
CA PHE A 69 8.09 -19.92 1.44
C PHE A 69 8.26 -20.38 0.00
N ILE A 70 7.57 -19.72 -0.92
CA ILE A 70 7.68 -19.96 -2.37
C ILE A 70 8.27 -18.68 -2.98
N PRO A 71 9.46 -18.76 -3.62
CA PRO A 71 10.03 -17.62 -4.34
C PRO A 71 9.11 -17.16 -5.48
N TYR A 72 9.11 -15.85 -5.75
CA TYR A 72 8.29 -15.23 -6.78
C TYR A 72 8.40 -15.96 -8.14
N ASP A 73 9.61 -16.30 -8.58
CA ASP A 73 9.88 -16.97 -9.85
C ASP A 73 9.31 -18.40 -9.93
N SER A 74 8.96 -18.97 -8.78
CA SER A 74 8.35 -20.31 -8.69
C SER A 74 6.83 -20.27 -8.65
N ILE A 75 6.22 -19.07 -8.61
CA ILE A 75 4.77 -18.92 -8.58
C ILE A 75 4.23 -18.90 -10.02
N PRO A 76 3.27 -19.78 -10.37
CA PRO A 76 2.68 -19.76 -11.69
C PRO A 76 2.06 -18.40 -12.04
N LYS A 77 2.30 -17.94 -13.27
CA LYS A 77 1.81 -16.62 -13.72
C LYS A 77 0.30 -16.45 -13.53
N VAL A 78 -0.49 -17.50 -13.74
CA VAL A 78 -1.94 -17.45 -13.56
C VAL A 78 -2.34 -17.12 -12.12
N VAL A 79 -1.56 -17.58 -11.13
CA VAL A 79 -1.80 -17.28 -9.71
C VAL A 79 -1.50 -15.80 -9.43
N ILE A 80 -0.36 -15.32 -9.94
CA ILE A 80 0.02 -13.91 -9.83
C ILE A 80 -1.04 -13.02 -10.48
N ASP A 81 -1.44 -13.30 -11.71
CA ASP A 81 -2.44 -12.52 -12.44
C ASP A 81 -3.81 -12.53 -11.76
N SER A 82 -4.21 -13.66 -11.15
CA SER A 82 -5.45 -13.78 -10.40
C SER A 82 -5.42 -12.92 -9.14
N PHE A 83 -4.32 -12.96 -8.39
CA PHE A 83 -4.14 -12.16 -7.20
C PHE A 83 -4.12 -10.65 -7.52
N LEU A 84 -3.37 -10.26 -8.55
CA LEU A 84 -3.32 -8.87 -9.02
C LEU A 84 -4.69 -8.37 -9.49
N SER A 85 -5.44 -9.21 -10.20
CA SER A 85 -6.77 -8.85 -10.69
C SER A 85 -7.76 -8.58 -9.56
N ALA A 86 -7.63 -9.31 -8.45
CA ALA A 86 -8.49 -9.18 -7.29
C ALA A 86 -8.11 -7.99 -6.39
N GLU A 87 -6.82 -7.78 -6.15
CA GLU A 87 -6.34 -6.84 -5.14
C GLU A 87 -5.85 -5.51 -5.75
N ASP A 88 -5.12 -5.56 -6.87
CA ASP A 88 -4.46 -4.38 -7.44
C ASP A 88 -4.16 -4.54 -8.93
N LYS A 89 -5.19 -4.42 -9.75
CA LYS A 89 -5.10 -4.62 -11.21
C LYS A 89 -4.00 -3.78 -11.89
N ASN A 90 -3.68 -2.63 -11.34
CA ASN A 90 -2.70 -1.69 -11.89
C ASN A 90 -1.36 -1.74 -11.16
N PHE A 91 -1.08 -2.78 -10.36
CA PHE A 91 0.09 -2.87 -9.49
C PHE A 91 1.40 -2.45 -10.17
N PHE A 92 1.68 -2.96 -11.36
CA PHE A 92 2.90 -2.65 -12.11
C PHE A 92 2.93 -1.25 -12.75
N LYS A 93 1.82 -0.48 -12.67
CA LYS A 93 1.68 0.82 -13.38
C LYS A 93 1.75 2.04 -12.47
N HIS A 94 1.59 1.86 -11.16
CA HIS A 94 1.58 2.98 -10.21
C HIS A 94 2.77 2.91 -9.23
N PRO A 95 3.22 4.03 -8.66
CA PRO A 95 4.36 4.11 -7.74
C PRO A 95 3.95 3.92 -6.26
N GLY A 96 3.14 2.92 -5.94
CA GLY A 96 2.71 2.59 -4.58
C GLY A 96 1.28 2.96 -4.24
N VAL A 97 0.70 3.97 -4.89
CA VAL A 97 -0.71 4.37 -4.74
C VAL A 97 -1.33 4.49 -6.13
N ASP A 98 -2.46 3.83 -6.37
CA ASP A 98 -3.24 3.98 -7.61
C ASP A 98 -4.19 5.16 -7.51
N ALA A 99 -3.74 6.36 -7.91
CA ALA A 99 -4.56 7.56 -7.90
C ALA A 99 -5.85 7.43 -8.74
N LYS A 100 -5.78 6.72 -9.88
CA LYS A 100 -6.97 6.47 -10.72
C LYS A 100 -7.96 5.54 -10.02
N GLY A 101 -7.45 4.51 -9.36
CA GLY A 101 -8.25 3.60 -8.55
C GLY A 101 -8.92 4.31 -7.38
N VAL A 102 -8.20 5.21 -6.70
CA VAL A 102 -8.77 6.04 -5.61
C VAL A 102 -9.92 6.92 -6.13
N ILE A 103 -9.72 7.65 -7.24
CA ILE A 103 -10.77 8.51 -7.82
C ILE A 103 -11.99 7.67 -8.21
N ARG A 104 -11.78 6.53 -8.89
CA ARG A 104 -12.85 5.61 -9.27
C ARG A 104 -13.62 5.14 -8.03
N ALA A 105 -12.93 4.69 -6.99
CA ALA A 105 -13.57 4.22 -5.77
C ALA A 105 -14.36 5.32 -5.05
N VAL A 106 -13.86 6.55 -5.03
CA VAL A 106 -14.61 7.70 -4.47
C VAL A 106 -15.91 7.92 -5.23
N ILE A 107 -15.87 7.96 -6.56
CA ILE A 107 -17.06 8.16 -7.39
C ILE A 107 -18.07 7.01 -7.20
N ASN A 108 -17.59 5.77 -7.25
CA ASN A 108 -18.44 4.58 -7.07
C ASN A 108 -19.05 4.54 -5.66
N ASN A 109 -18.29 4.91 -4.63
CA ASN A 109 -18.75 4.88 -3.25
C ASN A 109 -19.83 5.92 -2.98
N ILE A 110 -19.83 7.07 -3.64
CA ILE A 110 -20.95 8.03 -3.57
C ILE A 110 -22.24 7.35 -4.05
N SER A 111 -22.19 6.66 -5.18
CA SER A 111 -23.34 5.90 -5.70
C SER A 111 -23.72 4.71 -4.82
N ASN A 112 -22.71 3.99 -4.28
CA ASN A 112 -22.91 2.82 -3.44
C ASN A 112 -23.57 3.17 -2.09
N ILE A 113 -23.19 4.30 -1.49
CA ILE A 113 -23.83 4.82 -0.25
C ILE A 113 -25.31 5.08 -0.50
N LEU A 114 -25.65 5.74 -1.62
CA LEU A 114 -27.03 6.02 -1.98
C LEU A 114 -27.84 4.75 -2.28
N SER A 115 -27.18 3.67 -2.68
CA SER A 115 -27.81 2.39 -3.07
C SER A 115 -27.64 1.30 -2.00
N SER A 116 -27.16 1.62 -0.81
CA SER A 116 -26.87 0.67 0.29
C SER A 116 -25.99 -0.52 -0.14
N LYS A 117 -25.10 -0.32 -1.11
CA LYS A 117 -24.15 -1.32 -1.59
C LYS A 117 -22.85 -1.29 -0.79
N ARG A 118 -22.08 -2.37 -0.86
CA ARG A 118 -20.76 -2.46 -0.25
C ARG A 118 -19.81 -1.43 -0.87
N LEU A 119 -19.02 -0.77 -0.01
CA LEU A 119 -18.02 0.19 -0.46
C LEU A 119 -16.86 -0.49 -1.18
N GLU A 120 -16.40 0.12 -2.27
CA GLU A 120 -15.23 -0.31 -3.04
C GLU A 120 -13.94 0.13 -2.33
N GLY A 121 -13.00 -0.78 -2.15
CA GLY A 121 -11.66 -0.47 -1.65
C GLY A 121 -10.75 0.03 -2.77
N ALA A 122 -9.79 0.89 -2.41
CA ALA A 122 -8.77 1.40 -3.34
C ALA A 122 -7.35 1.28 -2.76
N SER A 123 -7.14 0.36 -1.83
CA SER A 123 -5.81 0.11 -1.26
C SER A 123 -4.99 -0.76 -2.21
N THR A 124 -3.76 -0.36 -2.48
CA THR A 124 -2.82 -1.12 -3.30
C THR A 124 -2.12 -2.22 -2.50
N ILE A 125 -1.52 -3.19 -3.18
CA ILE A 125 -0.70 -4.24 -2.56
C ILE A 125 0.43 -3.60 -1.73
N THR A 126 1.11 -2.59 -2.25
CA THR A 126 2.19 -1.90 -1.52
C THR A 126 1.69 -1.21 -0.25
N GLN A 127 0.48 -0.64 -0.26
CA GLN A 127 -0.15 -0.12 0.96
C GLN A 127 -0.49 -1.23 1.96
N GLN A 128 -0.90 -2.41 1.48
CA GLN A 128 -1.15 -3.57 2.35
C GLN A 128 0.16 -4.07 2.98
N VAL A 129 1.26 -4.12 2.23
CA VAL A 129 2.59 -4.41 2.77
C VAL A 129 2.98 -3.40 3.85
N ALA A 130 2.85 -2.10 3.57
CA ALA A 130 3.13 -1.05 4.56
C ALA A 130 2.30 -1.23 5.84
N LYS A 131 1.01 -1.52 5.70
CA LYS A 131 0.11 -1.78 6.83
C LYS A 131 0.54 -2.99 7.64
N ASN A 132 0.75 -4.13 6.99
CA ASN A 132 0.93 -5.41 7.66
C ASN A 132 2.30 -5.57 8.31
N PHE A 133 3.35 -4.95 7.75
CA PHE A 133 4.73 -5.10 8.23
C PHE A 133 5.24 -3.93 9.05
N LEU A 134 4.70 -2.74 8.86
CA LEU A 134 5.27 -1.52 9.43
C LEU A 134 4.30 -0.72 10.32
N LEU A 135 3.00 -1.00 10.27
CA LEU A 135 1.98 -0.24 10.99
C LEU A 135 1.11 -1.16 11.86
N THR A 136 0.26 -0.54 12.66
CA THR A 136 -0.73 -1.24 13.49
C THR A 136 -2.05 -1.44 12.75
N ASN A 137 -2.90 -2.36 13.24
CA ASN A 137 -4.22 -2.63 12.67
C ASN A 137 -5.30 -1.58 13.03
N GLU A 138 -4.91 -0.45 13.59
CA GLU A 138 -5.82 0.64 13.93
C GLU A 138 -6.54 1.16 12.67
N VAL A 139 -7.85 1.35 12.75
CA VAL A 139 -8.65 1.93 11.66
C VAL A 139 -8.71 3.44 11.84
N SER A 140 -7.77 4.17 11.20
CA SER A 140 -7.69 5.63 11.30
C SER A 140 -7.22 6.27 10.01
N LEU A 141 -7.63 7.52 9.78
CA LEU A 141 -7.11 8.33 8.68
C LEU A 141 -5.61 8.57 8.81
N ASN A 142 -5.12 8.73 10.04
CA ASN A 142 -3.69 8.87 10.33
C ASN A 142 -2.89 7.69 9.80
N ARG A 143 -3.36 6.46 10.05
CA ARG A 143 -2.75 5.26 9.51
C ARG A 143 -2.79 5.26 7.98
N LYS A 144 -3.90 5.67 7.38
CA LYS A 144 -4.06 5.67 5.92
C LYS A 144 -3.10 6.62 5.21
N ILE A 145 -2.83 7.79 5.80
CA ILE A 145 -1.81 8.73 5.31
C ILE A 145 -0.42 8.11 5.42
N LYS A 146 -0.09 7.47 6.56
CA LYS A 146 1.19 6.78 6.75
C LYS A 146 1.38 5.64 5.75
N GLU A 147 0.35 4.83 5.49
CA GLU A 147 0.37 3.78 4.47
C GLU A 147 0.74 4.34 3.09
N ALA A 148 0.10 5.43 2.68
CA ALA A 148 0.36 6.05 1.38
C ALA A 148 1.81 6.55 1.27
N ILE A 149 2.33 7.25 2.29
CA ILE A 149 3.72 7.74 2.28
C ILE A 149 4.72 6.57 2.29
N LEU A 150 4.47 5.54 3.12
CA LEU A 150 5.31 4.35 3.16
C LEU A 150 5.29 3.58 1.85
N ALA A 151 4.13 3.47 1.20
CA ALA A 151 4.01 2.82 -0.10
C ALA A 151 4.92 3.46 -1.14
N PHE A 152 4.96 4.80 -1.24
CA PHE A 152 5.90 5.49 -2.12
C PHE A 152 7.37 5.24 -1.76
N ARG A 153 7.71 5.17 -0.46
CA ARG A 153 9.08 4.88 -0.02
C ARG A 153 9.50 3.45 -0.31
N ILE A 154 8.59 2.50 -0.10
CA ILE A 154 8.81 1.08 -0.38
C ILE A 154 9.08 0.87 -1.88
N GLU A 155 8.26 1.44 -2.74
CA GLU A 155 8.40 1.34 -4.20
C GLU A 155 9.69 1.96 -4.76
N ARG A 156 10.27 2.94 -4.05
CA ARG A 156 11.59 3.47 -4.39
C ARG A 156 12.74 2.58 -3.95
N ALA A 157 12.51 1.70 -2.99
CA ALA A 157 13.54 0.90 -2.35
C ALA A 157 13.53 -0.56 -2.79
N LEU A 158 12.40 -1.08 -3.25
CA LEU A 158 12.18 -2.48 -3.62
C LEU A 158 11.57 -2.57 -5.02
N SER A 159 11.88 -3.64 -5.75
CA SER A 159 11.22 -3.93 -7.02
C SER A 159 9.78 -4.43 -6.79
N LYS A 160 8.95 -4.40 -7.82
CA LYS A 160 7.57 -4.88 -7.79
C LYS A 160 7.48 -6.37 -7.42
N GLU A 161 8.38 -7.17 -7.96
CA GLU A 161 8.47 -8.61 -7.70
C GLU A 161 8.85 -8.89 -6.23
N ARG A 162 9.65 -7.99 -5.63
CA ARG A 162 10.03 -8.10 -4.22
C ARG A 162 8.91 -7.68 -3.28
N ILE A 163 8.04 -6.79 -3.72
CA ILE A 163 6.89 -6.31 -2.95
C ILE A 163 5.75 -7.36 -2.99
N LEU A 164 5.56 -8.00 -4.15
CA LEU A 164 4.56 -9.04 -4.37
C LEU A 164 4.97 -10.37 -3.73
#